data_120eb755f0ad7b9332ac886ef2ca125c
#
_entry.id   120eb755f0ad7b9332ac886ef2ca125c
#
_cell.length_a   1.000
_cell.length_b   1.000
_cell.length_c   1.000
_cell.angle_alpha   90.00
_cell.angle_beta   90.00
_cell.angle_gamma   90.00
#
_symmetry.space_group_name_H-M   'P 1'
#
loop_
_entity.id
_entity.type
_entity.pdbx_description
1 polymer ?
#
loop_
_entity_poly.entity_id
_entity_poly.type
_entity_poly.pdbx_seq_one_letter_code
_entity_poly.pdbx_strand_id
1 'polypeptide(L)'
;MVDLEAAQRRYSGGAILLHWTIALALGFQLALGFSMPKDESGFALYQLHKSVGITILLLSLARLAWRLTHRPPPAVEGGFQGFLAKAVHTLLYVFMIGMPLTGWAVVSTSPIEVPTVFWGAIPWPHLPLPGSLNGAAEETHELLAWIGLALIVLHVAGVGVAVGVALGAASSGTRARSGACSWTAS
;
A
#
# COMPACT_ATOMS: atom_id res chain seq x y z
N MET A 1 -25.81 11.49 24.08
CA MET A 1 -24.40 11.44 24.53
C MET A 1 -23.60 10.96 23.34
N VAL A 2 -22.82 11.85 22.72
CA VAL A 2 -21.87 11.44 21.69
C VAL A 2 -20.75 10.69 22.43
N ASP A 3 -20.47 9.46 22.01
CA ASP A 3 -19.45 8.60 22.60
C ASP A 3 -18.06 9.28 22.46
N LEU A 4 -17.66 10.03 23.45
CA LEU A 4 -16.35 10.70 23.50
C LEU A 4 -15.19 9.67 23.45
N GLU A 5 -15.43 8.43 23.86
CA GLU A 5 -14.48 7.32 23.71
C GLU A 5 -14.26 6.91 22.24
N ALA A 6 -15.29 7.00 21.40
CA ALA A 6 -15.14 6.71 19.97
C ALA A 6 -14.27 7.74 19.24
N ALA A 7 -14.32 9.02 19.65
CA ALA A 7 -13.54 10.11 19.08
C ALA A 7 -12.04 10.06 19.45
N GLN A 8 -11.66 9.29 20.49
CA GLN A 8 -10.26 9.16 20.95
C GLN A 8 -9.55 7.91 20.45
N ARG A 9 -10.19 7.06 19.65
CA ARG A 9 -9.53 5.86 19.11
C ARG A 9 -8.43 6.25 18.13
N ARG A 10 -7.19 5.99 18.54
CA ARG A 10 -6.00 6.14 17.69
C ARG A 10 -5.63 4.80 17.07
N TYR A 11 -4.99 4.82 15.90
CA TYR A 11 -4.38 3.61 15.34
C TYR A 11 -3.33 3.06 16.32
N SER A 12 -3.30 1.73 16.46
CA SER A 12 -2.25 1.09 17.28
C SER A 12 -0.88 1.31 16.65
N GLY A 13 0.17 1.40 17.47
CA GLY A 13 1.54 1.54 16.99
C GLY A 13 1.94 0.44 16.00
N GLY A 14 1.46 -0.80 16.23
CA GLY A 14 1.67 -1.92 15.29
C GLY A 14 1.05 -1.69 13.91
N ALA A 15 -0.17 -1.14 13.85
CA ALA A 15 -0.81 -0.82 12.57
C ALA A 15 -0.06 0.28 11.81
N ILE A 16 0.47 1.27 12.52
CA ILE A 16 1.29 2.35 11.95
C ILE A 16 2.62 1.79 11.43
N LEU A 17 3.30 0.98 12.23
CA LEU A 17 4.56 0.35 11.85
C LEU A 17 4.40 -0.51 10.60
N LEU A 18 3.41 -1.41 10.57
CA LEU A 18 3.11 -2.25 9.41
C LEU A 18 2.80 -1.41 8.16
N HIS A 19 2.07 -0.29 8.33
CA HIS A 19 1.78 0.60 7.21
C HIS A 19 3.06 1.14 6.57
N TRP A 20 3.92 1.76 7.36
CA TRP A 20 5.13 2.40 6.84
C TRP A 20 6.15 1.39 6.33
N THR A 21 6.29 0.23 6.97
CA THR A 21 7.16 -0.84 6.47
C THR A 21 6.72 -1.31 5.09
N ILE A 22 5.40 -1.56 4.89
CA ILE A 22 4.87 -1.96 3.59
C ILE A 22 5.01 -0.82 2.57
N ALA A 23 4.74 0.44 2.95
CA ALA A 23 4.84 1.58 2.04
C ALA A 23 6.27 1.77 1.52
N LEU A 24 7.27 1.69 2.39
CA LEU A 24 8.68 1.79 2.01
C LEU A 24 9.12 0.59 1.15
N ALA A 25 8.75 -0.63 1.54
CA ALA A 25 9.05 -1.83 0.76
C ALA A 25 8.40 -1.78 -0.62
N LEU A 26 7.17 -1.28 -0.73
CA LEU A 26 6.44 -1.16 -1.99
C LEU A 26 7.06 -0.10 -2.92
N GLY A 27 7.45 1.06 -2.37
CA GLY A 27 8.18 2.08 -3.14
C GLY A 27 9.50 1.56 -3.69
N PHE A 28 10.27 0.86 -2.85
CA PHE A 28 11.51 0.18 -3.27
C PHE A 28 11.25 -0.89 -4.34
N GLN A 29 10.23 -1.72 -4.15
CA GLN A 29 9.86 -2.80 -5.07
C GLN A 29 9.47 -2.29 -6.45
N LEU A 30 8.69 -1.21 -6.53
CA LEU A 30 8.32 -0.57 -7.80
C LEU A 30 9.54 0.03 -8.49
N ALA A 31 10.36 0.79 -7.74
CA ALA A 31 11.61 1.36 -8.29
C ALA A 31 12.53 0.26 -8.83
N LEU A 32 12.69 -0.84 -8.08
CA LEU A 32 13.47 -1.99 -8.50
C LEU A 32 12.87 -2.63 -9.76
N GLY A 33 11.55 -2.91 -9.77
CA GLY A 33 10.88 -3.56 -10.88
C GLY A 33 10.98 -2.80 -12.20
N PHE A 34 10.88 -1.46 -12.16
CA PHE A 34 11.02 -0.62 -13.34
C PHE A 34 12.48 -0.40 -13.80
N SER A 35 13.46 -0.64 -12.94
CA SER A 35 14.88 -0.37 -13.22
C SER A 35 15.71 -1.62 -13.49
N MET A 36 15.16 -2.82 -13.30
CA MET A 36 15.93 -4.07 -13.49
C MET A 36 16.36 -4.26 -14.94
N PRO A 37 17.65 -4.55 -15.20
CA PRO A 37 18.11 -4.99 -16.51
C PRO A 37 17.42 -6.28 -16.95
N LYS A 38 17.09 -6.40 -18.24
CA LYS A 38 16.41 -7.59 -18.80
C LYS A 38 17.39 -8.66 -19.29
N ASP A 39 18.67 -8.54 -18.96
CA ASP A 39 19.75 -9.47 -19.31
C ASP A 39 20.32 -10.19 -18.06
N GLU A 40 21.34 -10.99 -18.25
CA GLU A 40 21.97 -11.77 -17.18
C GLU A 40 22.54 -10.90 -16.05
N SER A 41 22.87 -9.63 -16.30
CA SER A 41 23.37 -8.71 -15.27
C SER A 41 22.31 -8.41 -14.20
N GLY A 42 21.03 -8.56 -14.55
CA GLY A 42 19.89 -8.35 -13.66
C GLY A 42 19.60 -9.50 -12.68
N PHE A 43 20.29 -10.67 -12.78
CA PHE A 43 19.93 -11.87 -12.02
C PHE A 43 19.80 -11.65 -10.51
N ALA A 44 20.78 -10.98 -9.89
CA ALA A 44 20.73 -10.69 -8.45
C ALA A 44 19.57 -9.78 -8.08
N LEU A 45 19.24 -8.80 -8.93
CA LEU A 45 18.12 -7.89 -8.74
C LEU A 45 16.78 -8.60 -8.89
N TYR A 46 16.67 -9.57 -9.81
CA TYR A 46 15.48 -10.43 -9.93
C TYR A 46 15.26 -11.27 -8.66
N GLN A 47 16.32 -11.85 -8.08
CA GLN A 47 16.19 -12.60 -6.83
C GLN A 47 15.78 -11.69 -5.67
N LEU A 48 16.33 -10.48 -5.60
CA LEU A 48 15.95 -9.47 -4.63
C LEU A 48 14.48 -9.04 -4.82
N HIS A 49 14.07 -8.77 -6.07
CA HIS A 49 12.67 -8.43 -6.41
C HIS A 49 11.70 -9.51 -5.95
N LYS A 50 11.99 -10.78 -6.22
CA LYS A 50 11.18 -11.92 -5.76
C LYS A 50 11.10 -11.97 -4.23
N SER A 51 12.22 -11.80 -3.53
CA SER A 51 12.27 -11.86 -2.07
C SER A 51 11.50 -10.71 -1.41
N VAL A 52 11.67 -9.49 -1.90
CA VAL A 52 10.90 -8.32 -1.43
C VAL A 52 9.42 -8.48 -1.75
N GLY A 53 9.07 -8.99 -2.93
CA GLY A 53 7.68 -9.27 -3.32
C GLY A 53 6.98 -10.26 -2.38
N ILE A 54 7.66 -11.38 -2.04
CA ILE A 54 7.17 -12.36 -1.04
C ILE A 54 7.01 -11.69 0.33
N THR A 55 7.98 -10.87 0.75
CA THR A 55 7.92 -10.13 2.02
C THR A 55 6.71 -9.20 2.06
N ILE A 56 6.45 -8.45 0.98
CA ILE A 56 5.26 -7.58 0.87
C ILE A 56 3.98 -8.39 0.97
N LEU A 57 3.89 -9.56 0.31
CA LEU A 57 2.74 -10.45 0.41
C LEU A 57 2.47 -10.85 1.86
N LEU A 58 3.49 -11.36 2.56
CA LEU A 58 3.37 -11.81 3.95
C LEU A 58 2.97 -10.67 4.89
N LEU A 59 3.60 -9.49 4.77
CA LEU A 59 3.26 -8.32 5.57
C LEU A 59 1.86 -7.79 5.25
N SER A 60 1.43 -7.84 3.99
CA SER A 60 0.08 -7.42 3.59
C SER A 60 -1.00 -8.35 4.15
N LEU A 61 -0.75 -9.66 4.16
CA LEU A 61 -1.64 -10.64 4.80
C LEU A 61 -1.68 -10.45 6.32
N ALA A 62 -0.54 -10.22 6.96
CA ALA A 62 -0.48 -9.91 8.39
C ALA A 62 -1.24 -8.62 8.72
N ARG A 63 -1.09 -7.57 7.91
CA ARG A 63 -1.83 -6.31 8.06
C ARG A 63 -3.33 -6.49 7.85
N LEU A 64 -3.73 -7.28 6.87
CA LEU A 64 -5.15 -7.59 6.63
C LEU A 64 -5.74 -8.35 7.83
N ALA A 65 -5.06 -9.38 8.32
CA ALA A 65 -5.46 -10.14 9.51
C ALA A 65 -5.57 -9.22 10.73
N TRP A 66 -4.60 -8.31 10.94
CA TRP A 66 -4.66 -7.30 11.99
C TRP A 66 -5.90 -6.41 11.88
N ARG A 67 -6.21 -5.93 10.68
CA ARG A 67 -7.35 -5.08 10.42
C ARG A 67 -8.70 -5.79 10.64
N LEU A 68 -8.77 -7.08 10.36
CA LEU A 68 -9.99 -7.88 10.57
C LEU A 68 -10.24 -8.15 12.06
N THR A 69 -9.17 -8.24 12.87
CA THR A 69 -9.25 -8.51 14.31
C THR A 69 -9.32 -7.24 15.18
N HIS A 70 -8.85 -6.10 14.67
CA HIS A 70 -8.81 -4.82 15.38
C HIS A 70 -9.61 -3.76 14.64
N ARG A 71 -10.69 -3.29 15.24
CA ARG A 71 -11.55 -2.28 14.62
C ARG A 71 -10.79 -0.97 14.42
N PRO A 72 -10.72 -0.43 13.20
CA PRO A 72 -10.10 0.87 12.96
C PRO A 72 -10.92 1.99 13.60
N PRO A 73 -10.30 3.16 13.86
CA PRO A 73 -11.04 4.36 14.21
C PRO A 73 -12.15 4.66 13.19
N PRO A 74 -13.27 5.28 13.61
CA PRO A 74 -14.31 5.67 12.67
C PRO A 74 -13.74 6.65 11.63
N ALA A 75 -14.21 6.52 10.38
CA ALA A 75 -13.81 7.44 9.31
C ALA A 75 -14.28 8.85 9.64
N VAL A 76 -13.39 9.83 9.54
CA VAL A 76 -13.69 11.26 9.81
C VAL A 76 -14.50 11.86 8.66
N GLU A 77 -14.38 11.31 7.46
CA GLU A 77 -15.02 11.83 6.24
C GLU A 77 -16.22 11.00 5.85
N GLY A 78 -17.34 11.68 5.58
CA GLY A 78 -18.56 11.12 5.00
C GLY A 78 -18.72 11.48 3.51
N GLY A 79 -19.81 11.05 2.88
CA GLY A 79 -20.13 11.39 1.50
C GLY A 79 -19.18 10.79 0.48
N PHE A 80 -18.98 11.49 -0.64
CA PHE A 80 -18.19 11.03 -1.79
C PHE A 80 -16.68 10.84 -1.44
N GLN A 81 -16.11 11.70 -0.62
CA GLN A 81 -14.71 11.62 -0.21
C GLN A 81 -14.45 10.35 0.62
N GLY A 82 -15.31 10.05 1.58
CA GLY A 82 -15.23 8.82 2.38
C GLY A 82 -15.41 7.56 1.54
N PHE A 83 -16.29 7.58 0.55
CA PHE A 83 -16.44 6.50 -0.42
C PHE A 83 -15.17 6.30 -1.24
N LEU A 84 -14.60 7.36 -1.80
CA LEU A 84 -13.38 7.31 -2.60
C LEU A 84 -12.18 6.80 -1.78
N ALA A 85 -12.01 7.30 -0.56
CA ALA A 85 -10.96 6.84 0.34
C ALA A 85 -11.08 5.32 0.63
N LYS A 86 -12.30 4.84 0.90
CA LYS A 86 -12.56 3.40 1.12
C LYS A 86 -12.26 2.58 -0.14
N ALA A 87 -12.66 3.05 -1.31
CA ALA A 87 -12.41 2.37 -2.59
C ALA A 87 -10.92 2.25 -2.86
N VAL A 88 -10.15 3.34 -2.74
CA VAL A 88 -8.69 3.35 -2.93
C VAL A 88 -7.99 2.40 -1.96
N HIS A 89 -8.36 2.43 -0.68
CA HIS A 89 -7.76 1.50 0.29
C HIS A 89 -8.08 0.03 -0.03
N THR A 90 -9.30 -0.27 -0.45
CA THR A 90 -9.68 -1.64 -0.84
C THR A 90 -8.88 -2.09 -2.06
N LEU A 91 -8.78 -1.25 -3.09
CA LEU A 91 -8.00 -1.55 -4.30
C LEU A 91 -6.51 -1.71 -4.00
N LEU A 92 -5.94 -0.93 -3.07
CA LEU A 92 -4.56 -1.11 -2.61
C LEU A 92 -4.35 -2.45 -1.91
N TYR A 93 -5.31 -2.95 -1.11
CA TYR A 93 -5.20 -4.30 -0.54
C TYR A 93 -5.25 -5.38 -1.62
N VAL A 94 -6.17 -5.26 -2.58
CA VAL A 94 -6.24 -6.18 -3.74
C VAL A 94 -4.92 -6.17 -4.51
N PHE A 95 -4.37 -4.99 -4.76
CA PHE A 95 -3.09 -4.81 -5.43
C PHE A 95 -1.92 -5.44 -4.65
N MET A 96 -1.77 -5.13 -3.36
CA MET A 96 -0.67 -5.64 -2.54
C MET A 96 -0.66 -7.17 -2.40
N ILE A 97 -1.79 -7.82 -2.56
CA ILE A 97 -1.91 -9.29 -2.56
C ILE A 97 -1.79 -9.83 -3.98
N GLY A 98 -2.53 -9.27 -4.92
CA GLY A 98 -2.58 -9.73 -6.31
C GLY A 98 -1.25 -9.60 -7.05
N MET A 99 -0.55 -8.48 -6.85
CA MET A 99 0.72 -8.19 -7.53
C MET A 99 1.82 -9.23 -7.22
N PRO A 100 2.12 -9.61 -5.96
CA PRO A 100 3.07 -10.67 -5.67
C PRO A 100 2.61 -12.04 -6.16
N LEU A 101 1.30 -12.33 -6.15
CA LEU A 101 0.76 -13.58 -6.67
C LEU A 101 0.93 -13.70 -8.18
N THR A 102 0.72 -12.62 -8.95
CA THR A 102 1.02 -12.62 -10.39
C THR A 102 2.51 -12.77 -10.66
N GLY A 103 3.38 -12.12 -9.88
CA GLY A 103 4.83 -12.33 -9.97
C GLY A 103 5.24 -13.77 -9.67
N TRP A 104 4.57 -14.41 -8.71
CA TRP A 104 4.77 -15.84 -8.43
C TRP A 104 4.30 -16.71 -9.61
N ALA A 105 3.18 -16.36 -10.25
CA ALA A 105 2.74 -17.05 -11.46
C ALA A 105 3.75 -16.87 -12.60
N VAL A 106 4.31 -15.67 -12.81
CA VAL A 106 5.35 -15.41 -13.83
C VAL A 106 6.53 -16.37 -13.68
N VAL A 107 7.12 -16.44 -12.48
CA VAL A 107 8.28 -17.32 -12.26
C VAL A 107 7.93 -18.79 -12.30
N SER A 108 6.69 -19.15 -11.98
CA SER A 108 6.22 -20.55 -11.98
C SER A 108 5.90 -21.07 -13.39
N THR A 109 5.62 -20.18 -14.33
CA THR A 109 5.29 -20.52 -15.72
C THR A 109 6.44 -20.20 -16.69
N SER A 110 7.53 -19.60 -16.20
CA SER A 110 8.68 -19.21 -17.01
C SER A 110 9.33 -20.42 -17.72
N PRO A 111 9.67 -20.29 -19.01
CA PRO A 111 10.41 -21.33 -19.71
C PRO A 111 11.85 -21.49 -19.20
N ILE A 112 12.36 -20.50 -18.50
CA ILE A 112 13.67 -20.53 -17.85
C ILE A 112 13.45 -20.93 -16.38
N GLU A 113 13.82 -22.16 -16.02
CA GLU A 113 13.67 -22.69 -14.68
C GLU A 113 14.68 -22.11 -13.69
N VAL A 114 14.49 -20.83 -13.33
CA VAL A 114 15.33 -20.18 -12.32
C VAL A 114 14.68 -20.37 -10.95
N PRO A 115 15.32 -21.10 -10.01
CA PRO A 115 14.75 -21.28 -8.68
C PRO A 115 14.57 -19.95 -7.97
N THR A 116 13.49 -19.84 -7.21
CA THR A 116 13.27 -18.73 -6.30
C THR A 116 13.82 -19.09 -4.94
N VAL A 117 14.79 -18.32 -4.45
CA VAL A 117 15.38 -18.51 -3.12
C VAL A 117 15.08 -17.27 -2.29
N PHE A 118 14.15 -17.40 -1.36
CA PHE A 118 13.71 -16.31 -0.50
C PHE A 118 14.86 -15.87 0.41
N TRP A 119 15.29 -14.64 0.24
CA TRP A 119 16.46 -14.03 0.90
C TRP A 119 17.74 -14.88 0.82
N GLY A 120 17.92 -15.62 -0.28
CA GLY A 120 19.12 -16.44 -0.50
C GLY A 120 19.22 -17.68 0.42
N ALA A 121 18.21 -17.99 1.22
CA ALA A 121 18.25 -19.03 2.23
C ALA A 121 17.15 -20.10 2.11
N ILE A 122 15.93 -19.70 1.75
CA ILE A 122 14.76 -20.58 1.77
C ILE A 122 14.28 -20.84 0.34
N PRO A 123 14.34 -22.10 -0.17
CA PRO A 123 13.73 -22.43 -1.46
C PRO A 123 12.24 -22.14 -1.43
N TRP A 124 11.74 -21.36 -2.40
CA TRP A 124 10.32 -21.06 -2.52
C TRP A 124 9.72 -21.89 -3.64
N PRO A 125 8.65 -22.66 -3.38
CA PRO A 125 8.08 -23.56 -4.39
C PRO A 125 7.46 -22.78 -5.54
N HIS A 126 7.46 -23.38 -6.72
CA HIS A 126 6.70 -22.89 -7.86
C HIS A 126 5.26 -23.40 -7.80
N LEU A 127 4.33 -22.63 -8.33
CA LEU A 127 2.93 -23.04 -8.47
C LEU A 127 2.81 -24.09 -9.60
N PRO A 128 1.95 -25.09 -9.47
CA PRO A 128 1.73 -26.10 -10.52
C PRO A 128 0.87 -25.53 -11.67
N LEU A 129 1.40 -24.52 -12.36
CA LEU A 129 0.74 -23.83 -13.46
C LEU A 129 1.35 -24.25 -14.81
N PRO A 130 0.55 -24.40 -15.87
CA PRO A 130 1.06 -24.71 -17.19
C PRO A 130 1.87 -23.54 -17.78
N GLY A 131 2.99 -23.83 -18.46
CA GLY A 131 3.85 -22.83 -19.10
C GLY A 131 3.14 -21.97 -20.16
N SER A 132 2.03 -22.45 -20.72
CA SER A 132 1.20 -21.68 -21.67
C SER A 132 0.59 -20.40 -21.06
N LEU A 133 0.57 -20.26 -19.74
CA LEU A 133 0.09 -19.06 -19.04
C LEU A 133 1.17 -18.00 -18.85
N ASN A 134 2.43 -18.25 -19.24
CA ASN A 134 3.54 -17.32 -18.97
C ASN A 134 3.27 -15.90 -19.52
N GLY A 135 2.92 -15.79 -20.81
CA GLY A 135 2.64 -14.48 -21.43
C GLY A 135 1.52 -13.72 -20.71
N ALA A 136 0.41 -14.41 -20.38
CA ALA A 136 -0.70 -13.79 -19.67
C ALA A 136 -0.30 -13.37 -18.23
N ALA A 137 0.56 -14.14 -17.55
CA ALA A 137 1.07 -13.81 -16.23
C ALA A 137 1.98 -12.56 -16.29
N GLU A 138 2.87 -12.48 -17.27
CA GLU A 138 3.75 -11.32 -17.48
C GLU A 138 2.96 -10.04 -17.78
N GLU A 139 2.04 -10.10 -18.73
CA GLU A 139 1.18 -8.96 -19.09
C GLU A 139 0.33 -8.49 -17.91
N THR A 140 -0.24 -9.42 -17.15
CA THR A 140 -1.02 -9.09 -15.94
C THR A 140 -0.16 -8.45 -14.87
N HIS A 141 1.05 -8.97 -14.64
CA HIS A 141 2.00 -8.42 -13.67
C HIS A 141 2.41 -6.99 -14.04
N GLU A 142 2.74 -6.75 -15.31
CA GLU A 142 3.11 -5.42 -15.82
C GLU A 142 1.93 -4.44 -15.73
N LEU A 143 0.74 -4.84 -16.15
CA LEU A 143 -0.47 -4.01 -16.05
C LEU A 143 -0.77 -3.63 -14.60
N LEU A 144 -0.68 -4.59 -13.68
CA LEU A 144 -0.88 -4.32 -12.25
C LEU A 144 0.18 -3.38 -11.68
N ALA A 145 1.43 -3.39 -12.18
CA ALA A 145 2.45 -2.45 -11.75
C ALA A 145 2.04 -0.99 -12.05
N TRP A 146 1.52 -0.72 -13.25
CA TRP A 146 1.02 0.60 -13.64
C TRP A 146 -0.23 1.01 -12.86
N ILE A 147 -1.19 0.09 -12.69
CA ILE A 147 -2.39 0.34 -11.87
C ILE A 147 -1.99 0.63 -10.42
N GLY A 148 -1.07 -0.14 -9.86
CA GLY A 148 -0.58 0.04 -8.51
C GLY A 148 0.11 1.38 -8.31
N LEU A 149 0.94 1.79 -9.26
CA LEU A 149 1.58 3.11 -9.25
C LEU A 149 0.53 4.23 -9.22
N ALA A 150 -0.49 4.15 -10.10
CA ALA A 150 -1.58 5.12 -10.12
C ALA A 150 -2.37 5.17 -8.80
N LEU A 151 -2.66 4.00 -8.20
CA LEU A 151 -3.34 3.91 -6.91
C LEU A 151 -2.53 4.51 -5.77
N ILE A 152 -1.21 4.32 -5.76
CA ILE A 152 -0.30 4.90 -4.75
C ILE A 152 -0.27 6.42 -4.88
N VAL A 153 -0.14 6.95 -6.11
CA VAL A 153 -0.17 8.40 -6.37
C VAL A 153 -1.49 8.99 -5.89
N LEU A 154 -2.62 8.36 -6.22
CA LEU A 154 -3.94 8.81 -5.80
C LEU A 154 -4.09 8.77 -4.27
N HIS A 155 -3.58 7.73 -3.62
CA HIS A 155 -3.59 7.60 -2.17
C HIS A 155 -2.80 8.72 -1.48
N VAL A 156 -1.58 8.98 -1.94
CA VAL A 156 -0.72 10.04 -1.38
C VAL A 156 -1.33 11.43 -1.63
N ALA A 157 -1.85 11.68 -2.82
CA ALA A 157 -2.53 12.94 -3.15
C ALA A 157 -3.76 13.17 -2.26
N GLY A 158 -4.58 12.12 -2.02
CA GLY A 158 -5.74 12.20 -1.14
C GLY A 158 -5.37 12.56 0.30
N VAL A 159 -4.27 12.00 0.83
CA VAL A 159 -3.74 12.37 2.16
C VAL A 159 -3.30 13.83 2.18
N GLY A 160 -2.59 14.29 1.13
CA GLY A 160 -2.15 15.69 1.02
C GLY A 160 -3.30 16.69 1.05
N VAL A 161 -4.37 16.39 0.32
CA VAL A 161 -5.60 17.22 0.31
C VAL A 161 -6.26 17.24 1.69
N ALA A 162 -6.43 16.09 2.34
CA ALA A 162 -7.06 16.00 3.66
C ALA A 162 -6.27 16.80 4.72
N VAL A 163 -4.94 16.70 4.71
CA VAL A 163 -4.06 17.48 5.61
C VAL A 163 -4.16 18.98 5.31
N GLY A 164 -4.16 19.40 4.04
CA GLY A 164 -4.29 20.80 3.64
C GLY A 164 -5.61 21.42 4.12
N VAL A 165 -6.72 20.70 3.98
CA VAL A 165 -8.05 21.14 4.46
C VAL A 165 -8.05 21.27 5.98
N ALA A 166 -7.49 20.30 6.71
CA ALA A 166 -7.41 20.33 8.17
C ALA A 166 -6.59 21.52 8.69
N LEU A 167 -5.46 21.83 8.08
CA LEU A 167 -4.61 22.97 8.44
C LEU A 167 -5.29 24.30 8.12
N GLY A 168 -5.99 24.41 6.99
CA GLY A 168 -6.77 25.57 6.61
C GLY A 168 -7.91 25.88 7.58
N ALA A 169 -8.63 24.84 8.03
CA ALA A 169 -9.68 24.98 9.03
C ALA A 169 -9.14 25.42 10.40
N ALA A 170 -7.97 24.91 10.83
CA ALA A 170 -7.33 25.29 12.08
C ALA A 170 -6.90 26.78 12.08
N SER A 171 -6.35 27.25 10.95
CA SER A 171 -5.91 28.64 10.82
C SER A 171 -7.05 29.67 10.78
N SER A 172 -8.20 29.31 10.21
CA SER A 172 -9.39 30.16 10.19
C SER A 172 -10.06 30.24 11.58
N GLY A 173 -10.06 29.14 12.35
CA GLY A 173 -10.56 29.11 13.73
C GLY A 173 -9.77 29.98 14.70
N THR A 174 -8.45 30.09 14.54
CA THR A 174 -7.59 30.96 15.34
C THR A 174 -7.79 32.44 15.04
N ARG A 175 -8.03 32.81 13.77
CA ARG A 175 -8.36 34.20 13.38
C ARG A 175 -9.70 34.67 13.94
N ALA A 176 -10.72 33.81 13.98
CA ALA A 176 -12.02 34.16 14.55
C ALA A 176 -11.95 34.41 16.05
N ARG A 177 -11.08 33.70 16.81
CA ARG A 177 -10.89 33.90 18.24
C ARG A 177 -10.10 35.17 18.59
N SER A 178 -9.13 35.55 17.77
CA SER A 178 -8.36 36.79 18.01
C SER A 178 -9.16 38.07 17.69
N GLY A 179 -10.13 37.99 16.75
CA GLY A 179 -11.04 39.08 16.43
C GLY A 179 -12.12 39.34 17.50
N ALA A 180 -12.50 38.34 18.29
CA ALA A 180 -13.53 38.46 19.32
C ALA A 180 -13.04 39.12 20.66
N CYS A 181 -11.72 39.23 20.84
CA CYS A 181 -11.14 39.77 22.09
C CYS A 181 -10.91 41.30 22.09
N SER A 182 -11.27 42.03 21.02
CA SER A 182 -10.99 43.46 20.89
C SER A 182 -12.18 44.39 21.19
N TRP A 183 -13.34 43.90 21.69
CA TRP A 183 -14.56 44.71 21.86
C TRP A 183 -15.08 44.83 23.30
N THR A 184 -14.26 44.66 24.34
CA THR A 184 -14.70 44.89 25.72
C THR A 184 -13.73 45.81 26.47
N ALA A 185 -13.56 47.06 25.96
CA ALA A 185 -12.95 48.16 26.72
C ALA A 185 -13.48 49.49 26.20
N SER A 186 -14.69 49.86 26.67
CA SER A 186 -15.18 51.26 26.70
C SER A 186 -16.34 51.35 27.68
#